data_3ddd3231c762c1bc38594048499d5c45
#
_entry.id   3ddd3231c762c1bc38594048499d5c45
#
_cell.length_a   1.000
_cell.length_b   1.000
_cell.length_c   1.000
_cell.angle_alpha   90.00
_cell.angle_beta   90.00
_cell.angle_gamma   90.00
#
_symmetry.space_group_name_H-M   'P 1'
#
loop_
_entity.id
_entity.type
_entity.pdbx_description
1 polymer ?
#
loop_
_entity_poly.entity_id
_entity_poly.type
_entity_poly.pdbx_seq_one_letter_code
_entity_poly.pdbx_strand_id
1 'polypeptide(L)'
;GILRDKIIQRDGRLVIRPDSGDPVETLRQVFKILYDKFPGTINDKGFKVLHPNVRVLQGDGVNYESIIEILDMMVSEGFSVENIAFGMGGALLQKVDRDTQNFAFKCSHIVIDGKEVDVRKNPIEIDHNGNRVISFKKSKPGKLKLMSRDEQNVVFENLFTQEHSQNEIGDIMNT
;
A
#
# COMPACT_ATOMS: atom_id res chain seq x y z
N GLY A 1 -7.75 14.57 -20.91
CA GLY A 1 -8.63 13.40 -20.83
C GLY A 1 -10.08 13.81 -20.51
N ILE A 2 -11.04 12.93 -20.66
CA ILE A 2 -12.50 13.18 -20.54
C ILE A 2 -12.88 13.87 -19.22
N LEU A 3 -12.16 13.63 -18.15
CA LEU A 3 -12.46 14.19 -16.82
C LEU A 3 -11.74 15.53 -16.52
N ARG A 4 -10.84 15.98 -17.39
CA ARG A 4 -10.00 17.15 -17.12
C ARG A 4 -10.82 18.39 -16.74
N ASP A 5 -11.81 18.74 -17.57
CA ASP A 5 -12.57 19.97 -17.35
C ASP A 5 -13.48 19.85 -16.11
N LYS A 6 -14.01 18.67 -15.84
CA LYS A 6 -14.74 18.39 -14.60
C LYS A 6 -13.85 18.56 -13.35
N ILE A 7 -12.60 18.15 -13.42
CA ILE A 7 -11.64 18.29 -12.32
C ILE A 7 -11.27 19.76 -12.10
N ILE A 8 -11.04 20.50 -13.17
CA ILE A 8 -10.70 21.94 -13.10
C ILE A 8 -11.87 22.76 -12.54
N GLN A 9 -13.10 22.44 -12.91
CA GLN A 9 -14.28 23.24 -12.55
C GLN A 9 -14.88 22.86 -11.18
N ARG A 10 -14.50 21.72 -10.61
CA ARG A 10 -15.06 21.27 -9.33
C ARG A 10 -14.59 22.10 -8.16
N ASP A 11 -15.41 22.20 -7.15
CA ASP A 11 -14.97 22.61 -5.81
C ASP A 11 -14.26 21.44 -5.13
N GLY A 12 -13.03 21.68 -4.67
CA GLY A 12 -12.18 20.68 -4.02
C GLY A 12 -11.09 20.09 -4.92
N ARG A 13 -10.24 19.26 -4.31
CA ARG A 13 -9.02 18.74 -4.92
C ARG A 13 -9.13 17.27 -5.31
N LEU A 14 -8.57 16.93 -6.46
CA LEU A 14 -8.27 15.55 -6.82
C LEU A 14 -6.88 15.22 -6.27
N VAL A 15 -6.80 14.20 -5.43
CA VAL A 15 -5.53 13.70 -4.90
C VAL A 15 -5.19 12.39 -5.62
N ILE A 16 -4.01 12.35 -6.22
CA ILE A 16 -3.44 11.16 -6.84
C ILE A 16 -2.51 10.49 -5.84
N ARG A 17 -2.77 9.21 -5.55
CA ARG A 17 -1.97 8.40 -4.63
C ARG A 17 -1.46 7.15 -5.33
N PRO A 18 -0.21 7.12 -5.81
CA PRO A 18 0.44 5.90 -6.28
C PRO A 18 0.60 4.88 -5.14
N ASP A 19 0.46 3.60 -5.45
CA ASP A 19 0.50 2.51 -4.46
C ASP A 19 1.42 1.34 -4.88
N SER A 20 2.20 1.51 -5.96
CA SER A 20 3.10 0.47 -6.46
C SER A 20 4.21 1.05 -7.32
N GLY A 21 5.26 0.24 -7.52
CA GLY A 21 6.45 0.61 -8.28
C GLY A 21 7.50 1.33 -7.42
N ASP A 22 8.58 1.73 -8.06
CA ASP A 22 9.58 2.59 -7.43
C ASP A 22 8.97 3.99 -7.16
N PRO A 23 8.96 4.47 -5.92
CA PRO A 23 8.28 5.72 -5.58
C PRO A 23 8.83 6.93 -6.31
N VAL A 24 10.15 7.05 -6.46
CA VAL A 24 10.81 8.20 -7.09
C VAL A 24 10.46 8.26 -8.57
N GLU A 25 10.61 7.13 -9.28
CA GLU A 25 10.35 7.08 -10.72
C GLU A 25 8.84 7.20 -11.02
N THR A 26 8.01 6.55 -10.23
CA THR A 26 6.55 6.67 -10.37
C THR A 26 6.08 8.11 -10.19
N LEU A 27 6.57 8.79 -9.14
CA LEU A 27 6.22 10.18 -8.88
C LEU A 27 6.75 11.12 -9.97
N ARG A 28 7.97 10.88 -10.49
CA ARG A 28 8.53 11.64 -11.63
C ARG A 28 7.57 11.63 -12.82
N GLN A 29 7.06 10.46 -13.17
CA GLN A 29 6.11 10.31 -14.27
C GLN A 29 4.76 10.96 -13.95
N VAL A 30 4.26 10.77 -12.75
CA VAL A 30 2.98 11.38 -12.29
C VAL A 30 3.05 12.90 -12.38
N PHE A 31 4.10 13.54 -11.87
CA PHE A 31 4.25 15.00 -11.94
C PHE A 31 4.31 15.51 -13.38
N LYS A 32 5.07 14.84 -14.25
CA LYS A 32 5.14 15.21 -15.67
C LYS A 32 3.78 15.13 -16.35
N ILE A 33 3.05 14.05 -16.14
CA ILE A 33 1.71 13.86 -16.72
C ILE A 33 0.73 14.90 -16.18
N LEU A 34 0.73 15.15 -14.87
CA LEU A 34 -0.20 16.11 -14.27
C LEU A 34 0.08 17.54 -14.75
N TYR A 35 1.34 17.94 -14.81
CA TYR A 35 1.70 19.27 -15.28
C TYR A 35 1.40 19.48 -16.77
N ASP A 36 1.54 18.44 -17.60
CA ASP A 36 1.17 18.46 -19.01
C ASP A 36 -0.35 18.54 -19.22
N LYS A 37 -1.14 17.85 -18.39
CA LYS A 37 -2.60 17.73 -18.59
C LYS A 37 -3.41 18.81 -17.86
N PHE A 38 -2.89 19.41 -16.83
CA PHE A 38 -3.56 20.46 -16.07
C PHE A 38 -2.73 21.75 -16.09
N PRO A 39 -3.37 22.93 -16.29
CA PRO A 39 -2.65 24.19 -16.32
C PRO A 39 -2.07 24.49 -14.93
N GLY A 40 -0.76 24.38 -14.83
CA GLY A 40 0.00 24.73 -13.64
C GLY A 40 0.55 26.18 -13.73
N THR A 41 1.23 26.60 -12.69
CA THR A 41 1.90 27.90 -12.60
C THR A 41 3.39 27.70 -12.24
N ILE A 42 4.13 28.81 -12.29
CA ILE A 42 5.51 28.87 -11.77
C ILE A 42 5.45 29.77 -10.54
N ASN A 43 6.01 29.33 -9.42
CA ASN A 43 6.08 30.14 -8.21
C ASN A 43 7.25 31.14 -8.24
N ASP A 44 7.33 32.02 -7.24
CA ASP A 44 8.34 33.08 -7.14
C ASP A 44 9.80 32.56 -7.09
N LYS A 45 9.97 31.28 -6.77
CA LYS A 45 11.28 30.59 -6.73
C LYS A 45 11.61 29.89 -8.05
N GLY A 46 10.74 29.98 -9.06
CA GLY A 46 10.92 29.37 -10.36
C GLY A 46 10.50 27.91 -10.48
N PHE A 47 9.85 27.34 -9.47
CA PHE A 47 9.38 25.97 -9.48
C PHE A 47 7.96 25.82 -10.02
N LYS A 48 7.71 24.70 -10.70
CA LYS A 48 6.41 24.29 -11.23
C LYS A 48 5.45 23.93 -10.12
N VAL A 49 4.29 24.57 -10.10
CA VAL A 49 3.18 24.28 -9.18
C VAL A 49 2.02 23.69 -9.97
N LEU A 50 1.50 22.57 -9.54
CA LEU A 50 0.33 21.92 -10.14
C LEU A 50 -0.92 22.79 -9.97
N HIS A 51 -1.90 22.57 -10.85
CA HIS A 51 -3.21 23.22 -10.75
C HIS A 51 -3.79 23.09 -9.32
N PRO A 52 -4.44 24.13 -8.76
CA PRO A 52 -4.94 24.10 -7.38
C PRO A 52 -5.84 22.91 -7.03
N ASN A 53 -6.58 22.39 -8.02
CA ASN A 53 -7.48 21.26 -7.85
C ASN A 53 -6.80 19.88 -7.98
N VAL A 54 -5.47 19.85 -8.15
CA VAL A 54 -4.72 18.60 -8.31
C VAL A 54 -3.57 18.57 -7.30
N ARG A 55 -3.43 17.48 -6.58
CA ARG A 55 -2.33 17.22 -5.62
C ARG A 55 -1.90 15.77 -5.68
N VAL A 56 -0.70 15.53 -5.19
CA VAL A 56 -0.13 14.18 -5.08
C VAL A 56 0.06 13.84 -3.60
N LEU A 57 -0.20 12.59 -3.26
CA LEU A 57 0.06 12.04 -1.93
C LEU A 57 0.87 10.76 -2.09
N GLN A 58 2.05 10.72 -1.50
CA GLN A 58 2.81 9.47 -1.35
C GLN A 58 2.55 8.90 0.04
N GLY A 59 2.03 7.68 0.10
CA GLY A 59 1.65 7.03 1.36
C GLY A 59 2.09 5.58 1.47
N ASP A 60 2.84 5.08 0.47
CA ASP A 60 3.41 3.73 0.49
C ASP A 60 4.92 3.80 0.70
N GLY A 61 5.43 3.01 1.65
CA GLY A 61 6.87 2.89 1.95
C GLY A 61 7.54 4.18 2.44
N VAL A 62 6.79 5.14 2.97
CA VAL A 62 7.32 6.45 3.36
C VAL A 62 8.12 6.35 4.65
N ASN A 63 9.36 6.79 4.59
CA ASN A 63 10.27 6.98 5.71
C ASN A 63 11.12 8.24 5.47
N TYR A 64 12.03 8.55 6.40
CA TYR A 64 12.85 9.76 6.31
C TYR A 64 13.71 9.78 5.04
N GLU A 65 14.34 8.68 4.71
CA GLU A 65 15.22 8.53 3.56
C GLU A 65 14.44 8.71 2.25
N SER A 66 13.30 8.01 2.11
CA SER A 66 12.48 8.11 0.89
C SER A 66 11.86 9.50 0.68
N ILE A 67 11.57 10.23 1.76
CA ILE A 67 11.12 11.63 1.66
C ILE A 67 12.22 12.49 1.03
N ILE A 68 13.47 12.36 1.49
CA ILE A 68 14.60 13.13 0.94
C ILE A 68 14.78 12.81 -0.55
N GLU A 69 14.83 11.55 -0.93
CA GLU A 69 14.99 11.13 -2.33
C GLU A 69 13.89 11.70 -3.25
N ILE A 70 12.64 11.67 -2.77
CA ILE A 70 11.51 12.21 -3.52
C ILE A 70 11.62 13.73 -3.66
N LEU A 71 11.95 14.45 -2.59
CA LEU A 71 12.08 15.91 -2.62
C LEU A 71 13.26 16.34 -3.50
N ASP A 72 14.39 15.66 -3.46
CA ASP A 72 15.54 15.91 -4.32
C ASP A 72 15.18 15.69 -5.81
N MET A 73 14.46 14.63 -6.09
CA MET A 73 13.93 14.39 -7.45
C MET A 73 13.03 15.53 -7.90
N MET A 74 12.08 15.98 -7.05
CA MET A 74 11.16 17.06 -7.40
C MET A 74 11.90 18.36 -7.70
N VAL A 75 12.86 18.74 -6.86
CA VAL A 75 13.69 19.93 -7.06
C VAL A 75 14.50 19.84 -8.35
N SER A 76 15.14 18.68 -8.62
CA SER A 76 15.94 18.47 -9.83
C SER A 76 15.10 18.54 -11.10
N GLU A 77 13.83 18.14 -11.06
CA GLU A 77 12.88 18.22 -12.19
C GLU A 77 12.16 19.59 -12.26
N GLY A 78 12.48 20.49 -11.35
CA GLY A 78 11.93 21.86 -11.28
C GLY A 78 10.49 21.92 -10.76
N PHE A 79 10.06 20.93 -9.95
CA PHE A 79 8.75 20.96 -9.27
C PHE A 79 8.84 21.50 -7.87
N SER A 80 7.86 22.31 -7.49
CA SER A 80 7.71 22.78 -6.12
C SER A 80 7.31 21.63 -5.19
N VAL A 81 7.94 21.56 -4.02
CA VAL A 81 7.64 20.58 -2.97
C VAL A 81 6.24 20.72 -2.38
N GLU A 82 5.59 21.88 -2.57
CA GLU A 82 4.20 22.09 -2.16
C GLU A 82 3.17 21.23 -2.94
N ASN A 83 3.58 20.58 -4.03
CA ASN A 83 2.71 19.72 -4.84
C ASN A 83 2.42 18.37 -4.21
N ILE A 84 3.18 17.97 -3.19
CA ILE A 84 3.09 16.64 -2.57
C ILE A 84 2.77 16.73 -1.09
N ALA A 85 2.03 15.75 -0.61
CA ALA A 85 1.91 15.42 0.81
C ALA A 85 2.40 14.00 1.05
N PHE A 86 2.89 13.72 2.25
CA PHE A 86 3.35 12.40 2.65
C PHE A 86 2.45 11.83 3.74
N GLY A 87 2.09 10.54 3.59
CA GLY A 87 1.46 9.76 4.64
C GLY A 87 2.48 8.78 5.20
N MET A 88 2.79 8.89 6.48
CA MET A 88 3.72 8.00 7.16
C MET A 88 3.00 7.33 8.32
N GLY A 89 2.89 6.00 8.27
CA GLY A 89 2.25 5.19 9.31
C GLY A 89 3.26 4.63 10.30
N GLY A 90 3.52 3.33 10.22
CA GLY A 90 4.40 2.61 11.17
C GLY A 90 5.81 3.17 11.28
N ALA A 91 6.40 3.69 10.21
CA ALA A 91 7.74 4.26 10.22
C ALA A 91 7.88 5.57 11.02
N LEU A 92 6.76 6.27 11.29
CA LEU A 92 6.77 7.52 12.06
C LEU A 92 7.11 7.28 13.54
N LEU A 93 6.53 6.24 14.14
CA LEU A 93 6.60 6.04 15.58
C LEU A 93 7.43 4.83 15.99
N GLN A 94 7.50 3.77 15.20
CA GLN A 94 8.03 2.51 15.70
C GLN A 94 8.73 1.61 14.67
N LYS A 95 8.88 1.92 13.45
CA LYS A 95 9.57 1.10 12.40
C LYS A 95 9.28 -0.43 12.47
N VAL A 96 8.18 -0.83 13.10
CA VAL A 96 7.75 -2.22 13.18
C VAL A 96 6.86 -2.49 11.98
N ASP A 97 7.26 -3.42 11.14
CA ASP A 97 6.49 -3.83 9.98
C ASP A 97 6.21 -5.34 10.02
N ARG A 98 5.15 -5.73 9.35
CA ARG A 98 4.69 -7.12 9.30
C ARG A 98 5.69 -8.08 8.62
N ASP A 99 6.49 -7.58 7.70
CA ASP A 99 7.41 -8.43 6.93
C ASP A 99 8.63 -8.78 7.80
N THR A 100 9.14 -7.81 8.59
CA THR A 100 10.16 -8.03 9.62
C THR A 100 9.64 -8.94 10.72
N GLN A 101 8.38 -8.78 11.13
CA GLN A 101 7.74 -9.60 12.15
C GLN A 101 7.23 -10.94 11.62
N ASN A 102 7.33 -11.20 10.32
CA ASN A 102 6.94 -12.44 9.66
C ASN A 102 5.46 -12.81 9.84
N PHE A 103 4.55 -11.84 9.90
CA PHE A 103 3.12 -12.10 9.93
C PHE A 103 2.37 -11.47 8.76
N ALA A 104 1.26 -12.09 8.37
CA ALA A 104 0.39 -11.57 7.34
C ALA A 104 -1.05 -12.03 7.54
N PHE A 105 -2.00 -11.15 7.25
CA PHE A 105 -3.42 -11.48 7.21
C PHE A 105 -3.87 -11.68 5.76
N LYS A 106 -4.35 -12.89 5.44
CA LYS A 106 -4.79 -13.28 4.10
C LYS A 106 -6.06 -14.11 4.18
N CYS A 107 -7.02 -13.86 3.28
CA CYS A 107 -8.14 -14.77 3.10
C CYS A 107 -7.61 -16.13 2.62
N SER A 108 -7.96 -17.20 3.32
CA SER A 108 -7.57 -18.57 2.99
C SER A 108 -8.74 -19.45 2.58
N HIS A 109 -9.96 -19.07 2.96
CA HIS A 109 -11.18 -19.79 2.68
C HIS A 109 -12.38 -18.82 2.65
N ILE A 110 -13.37 -19.11 1.80
CA ILE A 110 -14.60 -18.33 1.69
C ILE A 110 -15.76 -19.23 1.32
N VAL A 111 -16.97 -18.87 1.70
CA VAL A 111 -18.20 -19.51 1.25
C VAL A 111 -18.94 -18.57 0.31
N ILE A 112 -19.22 -19.00 -0.91
CA ILE A 112 -19.96 -18.25 -1.92
C ILE A 112 -21.19 -19.08 -2.31
N ASP A 113 -22.37 -18.55 -2.10
CA ASP A 113 -23.66 -19.23 -2.40
C ASP A 113 -23.71 -20.66 -1.82
N GLY A 114 -23.25 -20.83 -0.58
CA GLY A 114 -23.22 -22.10 0.11
C GLY A 114 -22.12 -23.08 -0.34
N LYS A 115 -21.26 -22.68 -1.28
CA LYS A 115 -20.12 -23.50 -1.74
C LYS A 115 -18.82 -23.02 -1.08
N GLU A 116 -18.10 -23.97 -0.50
CA GLU A 116 -16.79 -23.72 0.09
C GLU A 116 -15.74 -23.57 -1.01
N VAL A 117 -14.94 -22.52 -0.93
CA VAL A 117 -13.87 -22.20 -1.89
C VAL A 117 -12.59 -21.86 -1.13
N ASP A 118 -11.53 -22.62 -1.39
CA ASP A 118 -10.21 -22.32 -0.87
C ASP A 118 -9.56 -21.19 -1.65
N VAL A 119 -9.05 -20.20 -0.92
CA VAL A 119 -8.44 -19.00 -1.49
C VAL A 119 -6.96 -18.95 -1.15
N ARG A 120 -6.15 -18.58 -2.11
CA ARG A 120 -4.71 -18.34 -1.87
C ARG A 120 -4.17 -17.21 -2.73
N LYS A 121 -3.25 -16.47 -2.18
CA LYS A 121 -2.37 -15.62 -2.97
C LYS A 121 -1.28 -16.48 -3.61
N ASN A 122 -1.17 -16.42 -4.93
CA ASN A 122 -0.15 -17.13 -5.69
C ASN A 122 0.47 -16.18 -6.73
N PRO A 123 1.26 -15.17 -6.31
CA PRO A 123 1.84 -14.20 -7.23
C PRO A 123 2.81 -14.89 -8.17
N ILE A 124 2.81 -14.47 -9.41
CA ILE A 124 3.81 -14.84 -10.41
C ILE A 124 4.93 -13.83 -10.30
N GLU A 125 6.12 -14.26 -9.97
CA GLU A 125 7.33 -13.44 -10.02
C GLU A 125 8.12 -13.85 -11.26
N ILE A 126 8.80 -12.87 -11.87
CA ILE A 126 9.64 -13.08 -13.05
C ILE A 126 11.06 -12.68 -12.63
N ASP A 127 12.03 -13.56 -12.86
CA ASP A 127 13.44 -13.28 -12.59
C ASP A 127 14.04 -12.31 -13.64
N HIS A 128 15.28 -11.93 -13.42
CA HIS A 128 16.01 -11.03 -14.33
C HIS A 128 16.18 -11.59 -15.76
N ASN A 129 15.95 -12.89 -15.94
CA ASN A 129 16.05 -13.59 -17.23
C ASN A 129 14.69 -13.79 -17.91
N GLY A 130 13.59 -13.31 -17.32
CA GLY A 130 12.23 -13.46 -17.83
C GLY A 130 11.57 -14.80 -17.47
N ASN A 131 12.17 -15.62 -16.61
CA ASN A 131 11.61 -16.90 -16.20
C ASN A 131 10.64 -16.74 -15.03
N ARG A 132 9.59 -17.57 -15.01
CA ARG A 132 8.69 -17.65 -13.85
C ARG A 132 9.41 -18.30 -12.69
N VAL A 133 9.46 -17.61 -11.56
CA VAL A 133 10.02 -18.11 -10.31
C VAL A 133 8.94 -18.33 -9.27
N ILE A 134 9.19 -19.29 -8.37
CA ILE A 134 8.29 -19.57 -7.26
C ILE A 134 8.42 -18.44 -6.24
N SER A 135 7.33 -17.68 -6.06
CA SER A 135 7.30 -16.64 -5.04
C SER A 135 7.21 -17.23 -3.64
N PHE A 136 8.06 -16.75 -2.73
CA PHE A 136 7.94 -17.02 -1.29
C PHE A 136 6.70 -16.37 -0.67
N LYS A 137 6.02 -15.48 -1.40
CA LYS A 137 4.82 -14.74 -0.95
C LYS A 137 3.51 -15.52 -1.12
N LYS A 138 3.58 -16.84 -1.33
CA LYS A 138 2.40 -17.70 -1.38
C LYS A 138 1.70 -17.73 -0.03
N SER A 139 0.36 -17.62 -0.03
CA SER A 139 -0.43 -17.89 1.17
C SER A 139 -0.93 -19.35 1.17
N LYS A 140 -1.21 -19.86 2.37
CA LYS A 140 -1.82 -21.18 2.53
C LYS A 140 -3.32 -21.10 2.24
N PRO A 141 -3.90 -22.00 1.45
CA PRO A 141 -5.35 -22.11 1.25
C PRO A 141 -5.99 -22.97 2.34
N GLY A 142 -7.31 -22.91 2.42
CA GLY A 142 -8.12 -23.79 3.25
C GLY A 142 -8.55 -23.20 4.58
N LYS A 143 -9.33 -23.96 5.32
CA LYS A 143 -9.72 -23.64 6.70
C LYS A 143 -8.51 -23.85 7.61
N LEU A 144 -7.77 -22.76 7.83
CA LEU A 144 -6.55 -22.80 8.61
C LEU A 144 -6.84 -22.77 10.10
N LYS A 145 -5.99 -23.43 10.85
CA LYS A 145 -6.01 -23.50 12.31
C LYS A 145 -4.72 -22.91 12.88
N LEU A 146 -4.79 -22.25 14.02
CA LEU A 146 -3.62 -21.87 14.78
C LEU A 146 -3.28 -23.03 15.75
N MET A 147 -2.02 -23.48 15.77
CA MET A 147 -1.54 -24.53 16.66
C MET A 147 -0.56 -23.95 17.68
N SER A 148 -0.72 -24.30 18.97
CA SER A 148 0.32 -24.07 19.96
C SER A 148 1.51 -25.00 19.72
N ARG A 149 2.73 -24.51 19.99
CA ARG A 149 3.96 -25.29 19.80
C ARG A 149 4.09 -26.46 20.77
N ASP A 150 3.48 -26.33 21.96
CA ASP A 150 3.57 -27.31 23.04
C ASP A 150 2.49 -28.39 22.99
N GLU A 151 1.44 -28.15 22.23
CA GLU A 151 0.38 -29.13 22.00
C GLU A 151 0.33 -29.47 20.51
N GLN A 152 0.98 -30.55 20.11
CA GLN A 152 1.12 -30.97 18.72
C GLN A 152 -0.19 -31.17 17.96
N ASN A 153 -1.35 -31.02 18.60
CA ASN A 153 -2.66 -31.31 18.02
C ASN A 153 -3.79 -30.31 18.36
N VAL A 154 -3.56 -29.23 19.08
CA VAL A 154 -4.62 -28.25 19.36
C VAL A 154 -4.53 -27.07 18.46
N VAL A 155 -5.59 -26.88 17.79
CA VAL A 155 -5.71 -25.96 16.70
C VAL A 155 -7.05 -25.26 16.85
N PHE A 156 -7.07 -23.95 16.76
CA PHE A 156 -8.30 -23.20 16.70
C PHE A 156 -8.94 -23.41 15.30
N GLU A 157 -9.83 -24.38 15.19
CA GLU A 157 -10.75 -24.48 14.07
C GLU A 157 -11.71 -23.30 14.14
N ASN A 158 -11.71 -22.47 13.10
CA ASN A 158 -12.68 -21.39 12.96
C ASN A 158 -12.72 -20.37 14.11
N LEU A 159 -11.59 -19.69 14.35
CA LEU A 159 -11.51 -18.59 15.32
C LEU A 159 -12.63 -17.53 15.12
N PHE A 160 -13.15 -17.40 13.90
CA PHE A 160 -14.18 -16.42 13.53
C PHE A 160 -15.60 -16.99 13.41
N THR A 161 -15.81 -18.29 13.61
CA THR A 161 -17.14 -18.92 13.55
C THR A 161 -17.68 -19.38 14.89
N GLN A 162 -16.87 -19.34 15.95
CA GLN A 162 -17.30 -19.56 17.31
C GLN A 162 -17.36 -18.21 18.03
N GLU A 163 -18.42 -17.99 18.80
CA GLU A 163 -18.47 -16.86 19.75
C GLU A 163 -17.47 -17.15 20.87
N HIS A 164 -16.30 -16.53 20.80
CA HIS A 164 -15.31 -16.56 21.86
C HIS A 164 -15.62 -15.47 22.89
N SER A 165 -15.54 -15.80 24.16
CA SER A 165 -15.60 -14.79 25.21
C SER A 165 -14.36 -13.87 25.12
N GLN A 166 -14.48 -12.64 25.63
CA GLN A 166 -13.34 -11.71 25.66
C GLN A 166 -12.13 -12.25 26.44
N ASN A 167 -12.37 -13.13 27.40
CA ASN A 167 -11.32 -13.78 28.18
C ASN A 167 -10.56 -14.82 27.36
N GLU A 168 -11.26 -15.64 26.56
CA GLU A 168 -10.63 -16.62 25.66
C GLU A 168 -9.78 -15.94 24.59
N ILE A 169 -10.23 -14.80 24.04
CA ILE A 169 -9.43 -14.02 23.08
C ILE A 169 -8.19 -13.44 23.77
N GLY A 170 -8.30 -12.98 25.01
CA GLY A 170 -7.18 -12.49 25.80
C GLY A 170 -6.12 -13.57 26.07
N ASP A 171 -6.53 -14.79 26.37
CA ASP A 171 -5.62 -15.92 26.58
C ASP A 171 -4.91 -16.35 25.29
N ILE A 172 -5.60 -16.32 24.16
CA ILE A 172 -5.03 -16.61 22.84
C ILE A 172 -3.96 -15.58 22.43
N MET A 173 -4.14 -14.32 22.78
CA MET A 173 -3.22 -13.23 22.43
C MET A 173 -1.99 -13.16 23.34
N ASN A 174 -2.03 -13.80 24.52
CA ASN A 174 -0.95 -13.78 25.52
C ASN A 174 -0.10 -15.06 25.56
N THR A 175 -0.36 -16.06 24.69
CA THR A 175 0.44 -17.26 24.47
C THR A 175 1.23 -17.17 23.20
#